data_bcf4df681108a1f40af9cc6ac46b9525
#
_entry.id   bcf4df681108a1f40af9cc6ac46b9525
#
_cell.length_a   1.000
_cell.length_b   1.000
_cell.length_c   1.000
_cell.angle_alpha   90.00
_cell.angle_beta   90.00
_cell.angle_gamma   90.00
#
_symmetry.space_group_name_H-M   'P 1'
#
loop_
_entity.id
_entity.type
_entity.pdbx_description
1 polymer ?
#
loop_
_entity_poly.entity_id
_entity_poly.type
_entity_poly.pdbx_seq_one_letter_code
_entity_poly.pdbx_strand_id
1 'polypeptide(L)'
;MPDSVAFIDVGTNSIHMLVVRFYEGSMGTPIFHDKETVRMGKSLYETGRLDEPTIEKAKLVLSKFAEIARSNGCSEIIAMATCAAREAPNRHELVEAAAECGIRLQIIPGREEARLIRLGVAGPDCARRTLCIDVGGGSTEIALAEGKDDLYLDSLSLGAIRMSFGTGIDQSGKVSPKQYETLKRMVAAQCYHTVAAVRDRGFERVIGSSGTMEVLAEACAAKRGDMDTDVITRTELKALMRQLCSMTAAERCKLPKISASRADIAIGGGSVVEALMDLLDIERIEVSHNGLR
;
A
#
# COMPACT_ATOMS: atom_id res chain seq x y z
N MET A 1 30.37 -0.45 -17.19
CA MET A 1 29.71 0.82 -16.79
C MET A 1 28.70 0.47 -15.72
N PRO A 2 28.39 1.37 -14.78
CA PRO A 2 27.32 1.09 -13.83
C PRO A 2 26.01 0.84 -14.59
N ASP A 3 25.27 -0.19 -14.21
CA ASP A 3 24.02 -0.56 -14.84
C ASP A 3 22.86 0.13 -14.11
N SER A 4 21.91 0.69 -14.82
CA SER A 4 20.73 1.33 -14.24
C SER A 4 19.49 0.53 -14.60
N VAL A 5 18.62 0.26 -13.63
CA VAL A 5 17.35 -0.46 -13.80
C VAL A 5 16.22 0.41 -13.27
N ALA A 6 15.13 0.46 -14.02
CA ALA A 6 13.90 1.12 -13.60
C ALA A 6 12.92 0.08 -13.05
N PHE A 7 12.42 0.32 -11.85
CA PHE A 7 11.35 -0.47 -11.22
C PHE A 7 10.06 0.33 -11.26
N ILE A 8 8.99 -0.25 -11.79
CA ILE A 8 7.66 0.35 -11.87
C ILE A 8 6.67 -0.54 -11.10
N ASP A 9 6.01 0.05 -10.10
CA ASP A 9 4.94 -0.57 -9.32
C ASP A 9 3.61 0.05 -9.73
N VAL A 10 2.76 -0.74 -10.38
CA VAL A 10 1.43 -0.35 -10.84
C VAL A 10 0.40 -0.77 -9.78
N GLY A 11 0.25 0.08 -8.77
CA GLY A 11 -0.61 -0.17 -7.62
C GLY A 11 -2.06 0.28 -7.82
N THR A 12 -2.92 -0.06 -6.89
CA THR A 12 -4.37 0.24 -6.90
C THR A 12 -4.67 1.75 -6.84
N ASN A 13 -3.84 2.53 -6.14
CA ASN A 13 -4.01 3.99 -6.01
C ASN A 13 -3.10 4.78 -6.92
N SER A 14 -1.86 4.37 -7.05
CA SER A 14 -0.80 5.14 -7.70
C SER A 14 0.13 4.21 -8.45
N ILE A 15 0.77 4.74 -9.50
CA ILE A 15 1.89 4.12 -10.17
C ILE A 15 3.16 4.80 -9.66
N HIS A 16 4.13 4.02 -9.26
CA HIS A 16 5.39 4.49 -8.72
C HIS A 16 6.54 4.06 -9.60
N MET A 17 7.59 4.86 -9.66
CA MET A 17 8.83 4.53 -10.34
C MET A 17 10.02 4.76 -9.40
N LEU A 18 10.97 3.85 -9.43
CA LEU A 18 12.29 3.96 -8.81
C LEU A 18 13.35 3.61 -9.84
N VAL A 19 14.34 4.45 -10.04
CA VAL A 19 15.54 4.12 -10.84
C VAL A 19 16.70 3.88 -9.89
N VAL A 20 17.30 2.70 -10.00
CA VAL A 20 18.44 2.28 -9.19
C VAL A 20 19.65 2.10 -10.09
N ARG A 21 20.79 2.66 -9.68
CA ARG A 21 22.07 2.46 -10.32
C ARG A 21 22.90 1.47 -9.52
N PHE A 22 23.32 0.40 -10.19
CA PHE A 22 24.13 -0.64 -9.59
C PHE A 22 25.61 -0.40 -9.90
N TYR A 23 26.43 -0.48 -8.88
CA TYR A 23 27.88 -0.48 -8.98
C TYR A 23 28.38 -1.86 -8.54
N GLU A 24 29.51 -2.28 -9.07
CA GLU A 24 30.10 -3.57 -8.72
C GLU A 24 30.29 -3.69 -7.19
N GLY A 25 29.75 -4.76 -6.60
CA GLY A 25 29.78 -5.02 -5.15
C GLY A 25 28.84 -4.17 -4.29
N SER A 26 27.91 -3.38 -4.88
CA SER A 26 26.96 -2.57 -4.11
C SER A 26 25.52 -3.09 -4.20
N MET A 27 24.71 -2.74 -3.20
CA MET A 27 23.25 -3.01 -3.18
C MET A 27 22.44 -2.15 -4.16
N GLY A 28 23.10 -1.27 -4.94
CA GLY A 28 22.46 -0.30 -5.80
C GLY A 28 22.11 1.00 -5.06
N THR A 29 22.13 2.10 -5.80
CA THR A 29 21.82 3.45 -5.27
C THR A 29 20.60 4.01 -6.01
N PRO A 30 19.53 4.39 -5.29
CA PRO A 30 18.42 5.13 -5.86
C PRO A 30 18.91 6.46 -6.46
N ILE A 31 18.61 6.71 -7.74
CA ILE A 31 18.99 7.94 -8.45
C ILE A 31 17.80 8.77 -8.91
N PHE A 32 16.63 8.17 -8.98
CA PHE A 32 15.39 8.85 -9.34
C PHE A 32 14.19 8.14 -8.72
N HIS A 33 13.18 8.90 -8.32
CA HIS A 33 11.92 8.40 -7.80
C HIS A 33 10.79 9.33 -8.24
N ASP A 34 9.66 8.76 -8.67
CA ASP A 34 8.43 9.50 -8.98
C ASP A 34 7.19 8.68 -8.63
N LYS A 35 6.07 9.38 -8.45
CA LYS A 35 4.79 8.81 -8.06
C LYS A 35 3.63 9.58 -8.67
N GLU A 36 2.76 8.88 -9.39
CA GLU A 36 1.57 9.45 -10.01
C GLU A 36 0.30 8.76 -9.51
N THR A 37 -0.68 9.56 -9.11
CA THR A 37 -1.97 9.05 -8.61
C THR A 37 -2.92 8.77 -9.77
N VAL A 38 -3.27 7.51 -10.00
CA VAL A 38 -4.18 7.07 -11.07
C VAL A 38 -5.55 6.65 -10.54
N ARG A 39 -5.61 6.03 -9.34
CA ARG A 39 -6.83 5.57 -8.67
C ARG A 39 -7.56 4.44 -9.41
N MET A 40 -6.84 3.49 -9.97
CA MET A 40 -7.42 2.32 -10.64
C MET A 40 -8.44 1.57 -9.77
N GLY A 41 -8.18 1.47 -8.47
CA GLY A 41 -9.12 0.82 -7.55
C GLY A 41 -10.45 1.55 -7.39
N LYS A 42 -10.49 2.90 -7.50
CA LYS A 42 -11.75 3.62 -7.46
C LYS A 42 -12.63 3.22 -8.65
N SER A 43 -12.08 3.28 -9.88
CA SER A 43 -12.79 2.83 -11.07
C SER A 43 -13.29 1.38 -10.90
N LEU A 44 -12.39 0.46 -10.49
CA LEU A 44 -12.73 -0.95 -10.32
C LEU A 44 -13.86 -1.20 -9.31
N TYR A 45 -13.82 -0.57 -8.13
CA TYR A 45 -14.82 -0.83 -7.07
C TYR A 45 -16.15 -0.09 -7.27
N GLU A 46 -16.16 1.00 -8.05
CA GLU A 46 -17.40 1.71 -8.40
C GLU A 46 -18.09 1.11 -9.64
N THR A 47 -17.32 0.63 -10.63
CA THR A 47 -17.86 0.21 -11.93
C THR A 47 -17.71 -1.29 -12.23
N GLY A 48 -16.93 -2.01 -11.43
CA GLY A 48 -16.61 -3.44 -11.63
C GLY A 48 -15.53 -3.71 -12.67
N ARG A 49 -14.91 -2.67 -13.27
CA ARG A 49 -13.84 -2.76 -14.26
C ARG A 49 -12.93 -1.54 -14.23
N LEU A 50 -11.82 -1.57 -14.91
CA LEU A 50 -11.04 -0.36 -15.20
C LEU A 50 -11.72 0.38 -16.35
N ASP A 51 -12.19 1.60 -16.13
CA ASP A 51 -12.80 2.41 -17.18
C ASP A 51 -11.74 3.00 -18.14
N GLU A 52 -12.16 3.36 -19.33
CA GLU A 52 -11.28 3.90 -20.38
C GLU A 52 -10.46 5.12 -19.91
N PRO A 53 -11.06 6.14 -19.23
CA PRO A 53 -10.27 7.26 -18.73
C PRO A 53 -9.16 6.85 -17.74
N THR A 54 -9.39 5.82 -16.92
CA THR A 54 -8.39 5.31 -15.97
C THR A 54 -7.26 4.59 -16.70
N ILE A 55 -7.58 3.79 -17.73
CA ILE A 55 -6.56 3.11 -18.56
C ILE A 55 -5.72 4.12 -19.33
N GLU A 56 -6.35 5.11 -19.96
CA GLU A 56 -5.63 6.18 -20.67
C GLU A 56 -4.73 6.97 -19.73
N LYS A 57 -5.19 7.28 -18.52
CA LYS A 57 -4.35 7.94 -17.52
C LYS A 57 -3.17 7.07 -17.10
N ALA A 58 -3.38 5.76 -16.89
CA ALA A 58 -2.29 4.83 -16.60
C ALA A 58 -1.28 4.76 -17.74
N LYS A 59 -1.74 4.72 -18.99
CA LYS A 59 -0.90 4.74 -20.20
C LYS A 59 -0.03 5.99 -20.29
N LEU A 60 -0.62 7.17 -20.03
CA LEU A 60 0.14 8.43 -20.01
C LEU A 60 1.26 8.41 -18.95
N VAL A 61 0.99 7.88 -17.77
CA VAL A 61 1.99 7.75 -16.70
C VAL A 61 3.09 6.75 -17.09
N LEU A 62 2.70 5.59 -17.64
CA LEU A 62 3.66 4.58 -18.09
C LEU A 62 4.53 5.09 -19.22
N SER A 63 3.98 5.85 -20.17
CA SER A 63 4.74 6.50 -21.24
C SER A 63 5.78 7.47 -20.69
N LYS A 64 5.37 8.36 -19.74
CA LYS A 64 6.28 9.26 -19.02
C LYS A 64 7.41 8.47 -18.34
N PHE A 65 7.08 7.39 -17.66
CA PHE A 65 8.07 6.59 -16.92
C PHE A 65 9.02 5.83 -17.87
N ALA A 66 8.54 5.35 -19.02
CA ALA A 66 9.40 4.78 -20.06
C ALA A 66 10.41 5.80 -20.61
N GLU A 67 10.01 7.06 -20.79
CA GLU A 67 10.91 8.15 -21.22
C GLU A 67 11.95 8.48 -20.15
N ILE A 68 11.55 8.53 -18.87
CA ILE A 68 12.47 8.75 -17.75
C ILE A 68 13.48 7.61 -17.66
N ALA A 69 13.06 6.34 -17.80
CA ALA A 69 13.96 5.19 -17.79
C ALA A 69 15.00 5.31 -18.92
N ARG A 70 14.57 5.63 -20.14
CA ARG A 70 15.48 5.84 -21.29
C ARG A 70 16.46 6.99 -21.04
N SER A 71 15.97 8.11 -20.52
CA SER A 71 16.80 9.29 -20.23
C SER A 71 17.84 9.04 -19.14
N ASN A 72 17.59 8.11 -18.22
CA ASN A 72 18.53 7.68 -17.17
C ASN A 72 19.44 6.54 -17.64
N GLY A 73 19.37 6.11 -18.89
CA GLY A 73 20.19 5.05 -19.45
C GLY A 73 19.91 3.68 -18.84
N CYS A 74 18.65 3.41 -18.43
CA CYS A 74 18.29 2.12 -17.88
C CYS A 74 18.42 1.02 -18.95
N SER A 75 19.11 -0.07 -18.62
CA SER A 75 19.23 -1.27 -19.45
C SER A 75 17.94 -2.10 -19.43
N GLU A 76 17.15 -1.98 -18.35
CA GLU A 76 15.93 -2.76 -18.15
C GLU A 76 14.85 -1.94 -17.43
N ILE A 77 13.59 -2.26 -17.73
CA ILE A 77 12.40 -1.81 -16.97
C ILE A 77 11.71 -3.05 -16.41
N ILE A 78 11.69 -3.17 -15.09
CA ILE A 78 10.96 -4.20 -14.34
C ILE A 78 9.65 -3.58 -13.88
N ALA A 79 8.53 -3.95 -14.52
CA ALA A 79 7.21 -3.40 -14.20
C ALA A 79 6.29 -4.50 -13.64
N MET A 80 5.76 -4.25 -12.45
CA MET A 80 4.83 -5.17 -11.78
C MET A 80 3.51 -4.46 -11.52
N ALA A 81 2.41 -5.20 -11.72
CA ALA A 81 1.06 -4.74 -11.38
C ALA A 81 0.45 -5.64 -10.29
N THR A 82 -0.28 -5.01 -9.39
CA THR A 82 -0.76 -5.65 -8.17
C THR A 82 -2.30 -5.74 -8.13
N CYS A 83 -2.92 -5.57 -6.99
CA CYS A 83 -4.30 -5.89 -6.68
C CYS A 83 -5.33 -5.42 -7.73
N ALA A 84 -5.37 -4.13 -8.12
CA ALA A 84 -6.39 -3.65 -9.06
C ALA A 84 -6.29 -4.30 -10.43
N ALA A 85 -5.07 -4.46 -10.96
CA ALA A 85 -4.82 -5.15 -12.22
C ALA A 85 -5.13 -6.66 -12.10
N ARG A 86 -4.79 -7.26 -10.96
CA ARG A 86 -5.04 -8.69 -10.70
C ARG A 86 -6.53 -9.03 -10.70
N GLU A 87 -7.38 -8.15 -10.16
CA GLU A 87 -8.82 -8.37 -10.02
C GLU A 87 -9.65 -7.86 -11.21
N ALA A 88 -9.15 -6.90 -11.97
CA ALA A 88 -9.91 -6.34 -13.08
C ALA A 88 -10.22 -7.38 -14.17
N PRO A 89 -11.50 -7.54 -14.58
CA PRO A 89 -11.87 -8.48 -15.64
C PRO A 89 -11.25 -8.09 -17.00
N ASN A 90 -11.03 -6.79 -17.20
CA ASN A 90 -10.41 -6.22 -18.42
C ASN A 90 -8.93 -5.85 -18.22
N ARG A 91 -8.21 -6.55 -17.35
CA ARG A 91 -6.76 -6.33 -17.09
C ARG A 91 -5.89 -6.38 -18.35
N HIS A 92 -6.33 -7.10 -19.39
CA HIS A 92 -5.61 -7.17 -20.67
C HIS A 92 -5.46 -5.79 -21.33
N GLU A 93 -6.48 -4.92 -21.23
CA GLU A 93 -6.44 -3.55 -21.76
C GLU A 93 -5.31 -2.73 -21.11
N LEU A 94 -5.07 -2.89 -19.80
CA LEU A 94 -3.96 -2.25 -19.09
C LEU A 94 -2.59 -2.82 -19.52
N VAL A 95 -2.51 -4.15 -19.74
CA VAL A 95 -1.28 -4.81 -20.21
C VAL A 95 -0.94 -4.37 -21.64
N GLU A 96 -1.93 -4.25 -22.51
CA GLU A 96 -1.78 -3.75 -23.87
C GLU A 96 -1.32 -2.28 -23.87
N ALA A 97 -1.95 -1.42 -23.06
CA ALA A 97 -1.56 -0.02 -22.89
C ALA A 97 -0.10 0.13 -22.40
N ALA A 98 0.35 -0.75 -21.51
CA ALA A 98 1.76 -0.79 -21.08
C ALA A 98 2.70 -1.25 -22.21
N ALA A 99 2.29 -2.25 -22.98
CA ALA A 99 3.08 -2.77 -24.12
C ALA A 99 3.26 -1.71 -25.21
N GLU A 100 2.24 -0.88 -25.49
CA GLU A 100 2.35 0.26 -26.40
C GLU A 100 3.38 1.31 -25.96
N CYS A 101 3.65 1.39 -24.64
CA CYS A 101 4.71 2.24 -24.08
C CYS A 101 6.10 1.56 -24.07
N GLY A 102 6.20 0.32 -24.59
CA GLY A 102 7.41 -0.49 -24.55
C GLY A 102 7.70 -1.12 -23.17
N ILE A 103 6.68 -1.22 -22.31
CA ILE A 103 6.80 -1.79 -20.98
C ILE A 103 6.13 -3.17 -20.93
N ARG A 104 6.88 -4.19 -20.56
CA ARG A 104 6.34 -5.52 -20.26
C ARG A 104 5.79 -5.53 -18.83
N LEU A 105 4.48 -5.36 -18.68
CA LEU A 105 3.80 -5.35 -17.39
C LEU A 105 3.52 -6.78 -16.90
N GLN A 106 4.04 -7.15 -15.73
CA GLN A 106 3.79 -8.44 -15.10
C GLN A 106 2.79 -8.29 -13.94
N ILE A 107 1.67 -9.00 -14.01
CA ILE A 107 0.71 -9.05 -12.91
C ILE A 107 1.16 -10.14 -11.93
N ILE A 108 1.53 -9.76 -10.70
CA ILE A 108 2.06 -10.69 -9.70
C ILE A 108 0.96 -11.24 -8.78
N PRO A 109 1.08 -12.51 -8.33
CA PRO A 109 0.20 -13.06 -7.29
C PRO A 109 0.36 -12.32 -5.96
N GLY A 110 -0.70 -12.23 -5.16
CA GLY A 110 -0.66 -11.50 -3.88
C GLY A 110 0.35 -12.06 -2.87
N ARG A 111 0.56 -13.38 -2.84
CA ARG A 111 1.60 -13.98 -1.97
C ARG A 111 3.02 -13.60 -2.41
N GLU A 112 3.25 -13.46 -3.71
CA GLU A 112 4.53 -12.96 -4.23
C GLU A 112 4.72 -11.48 -3.89
N GLU A 113 3.66 -10.67 -4.00
CA GLU A 113 3.65 -9.29 -3.53
C GLU A 113 4.03 -9.20 -2.05
N ALA A 114 3.40 -10.00 -1.17
CA ALA A 114 3.73 -10.07 0.26
C ALA A 114 5.19 -10.46 0.52
N ARG A 115 5.72 -11.44 -0.24
CA ARG A 115 7.12 -11.88 -0.14
C ARG A 115 8.10 -10.77 -0.52
N LEU A 116 7.85 -10.09 -1.62
CA LEU A 116 8.70 -9.00 -2.10
C LEU A 116 8.68 -7.80 -1.15
N ILE A 117 7.50 -7.43 -0.65
CA ILE A 117 7.34 -6.38 0.37
C ILE A 117 8.15 -6.74 1.63
N ARG A 118 8.05 -7.98 2.11
CA ARG A 118 8.84 -8.42 3.28
C ARG A 118 10.34 -8.25 3.05
N LEU A 119 10.83 -8.61 1.87
CA LEU A 119 12.25 -8.43 1.52
C LEU A 119 12.65 -6.96 1.53
N GLY A 120 11.81 -6.07 0.99
CA GLY A 120 12.08 -4.63 0.98
C GLY A 120 12.01 -3.98 2.36
N VAL A 121 11.12 -4.47 3.23
CA VAL A 121 10.78 -3.85 4.53
C VAL A 121 11.64 -4.39 5.67
N ALA A 122 11.77 -5.72 5.78
CA ALA A 122 12.50 -6.39 6.86
C ALA A 122 13.91 -6.87 6.45
N GLY A 123 14.22 -6.78 5.16
CA GLY A 123 15.49 -7.27 4.60
C GLY A 123 15.47 -8.79 4.35
N PRO A 124 16.55 -9.30 3.71
CA PRO A 124 16.64 -10.71 3.34
C PRO A 124 16.87 -11.65 4.54
N ASP A 125 17.34 -11.11 5.67
CA ASP A 125 17.64 -11.86 6.89
C ASP A 125 17.18 -11.04 8.10
N CYS A 126 16.01 -11.37 8.66
CA CYS A 126 15.45 -10.67 9.81
C CYS A 126 15.73 -11.44 11.11
N ALA A 127 16.58 -10.88 11.97
CA ALA A 127 17.06 -11.52 13.21
C ALA A 127 15.97 -11.82 14.24
N ARG A 128 14.79 -11.20 14.12
CA ARG A 128 13.63 -11.42 15.00
C ARG A 128 12.44 -11.87 14.19
N ARG A 129 11.57 -12.65 14.78
CA ARG A 129 10.30 -12.99 14.14
C ARG A 129 9.47 -11.74 13.92
N THR A 130 9.43 -11.30 12.67
CA THR A 130 8.90 -10.00 12.25
C THR A 130 7.63 -10.19 11.44
N LEU A 131 6.56 -9.50 11.86
CA LEU A 131 5.31 -9.37 11.13
C LEU A 131 5.38 -8.09 10.29
N CYS A 132 5.32 -8.23 8.97
CA CYS A 132 5.18 -7.12 8.03
C CYS A 132 3.71 -6.98 7.62
N ILE A 133 3.17 -5.76 7.69
CA ILE A 133 1.80 -5.40 7.30
C ILE A 133 1.87 -4.25 6.31
N ASP A 134 1.46 -4.50 5.07
CA ASP A 134 1.36 -3.46 4.04
C ASP A 134 -0.11 -3.18 3.70
N VAL A 135 -0.62 -2.01 4.05
CA VAL A 135 -2.02 -1.63 3.76
C VAL A 135 -2.06 -0.79 2.51
N GLY A 136 -2.17 -1.44 1.37
CA GLY A 136 -2.28 -0.82 0.06
C GLY A 136 -3.66 -0.20 -0.21
N GLY A 137 -3.90 0.14 -1.48
CA GLY A 137 -5.19 0.68 -1.91
C GLY A 137 -6.29 -0.38 -2.01
N GLY A 138 -5.98 -1.57 -2.49
CA GLY A 138 -6.94 -2.64 -2.77
C GLY A 138 -6.75 -3.90 -1.96
N SER A 139 -5.52 -4.17 -1.52
CA SER A 139 -5.14 -5.33 -0.72
C SER A 139 -4.35 -4.92 0.52
N THR A 140 -4.19 -5.88 1.42
CA THR A 140 -3.29 -5.82 2.56
C THR A 140 -2.45 -7.07 2.56
N GLU A 141 -1.16 -6.88 2.43
CA GLU A 141 -0.19 -7.96 2.44
C GLU A 141 0.27 -8.21 3.88
N ILE A 142 0.28 -9.48 4.25
CA ILE A 142 0.73 -9.98 5.55
C ILE A 142 1.88 -10.94 5.31
N ALA A 143 3.04 -10.65 5.88
CA ALA A 143 4.20 -11.53 5.83
C ALA A 143 4.79 -11.68 7.22
N LEU A 144 4.90 -12.93 7.69
CA LEU A 144 5.61 -13.28 8.92
C LEU A 144 6.89 -14.00 8.53
N ALA A 145 8.03 -13.53 9.00
CA ALA A 145 9.33 -14.08 8.67
C ALA A 145 10.28 -14.12 9.87
N GLU A 146 11.22 -15.06 9.83
CA GLU A 146 12.30 -15.19 10.80
C GLU A 146 13.55 -15.68 10.08
N GLY A 147 14.69 -14.99 10.26
CA GLY A 147 15.88 -15.25 9.45
C GLY A 147 15.58 -15.05 7.97
N LYS A 148 15.85 -16.08 7.17
CA LYS A 148 15.59 -16.11 5.73
C LYS A 148 14.26 -16.74 5.36
N ASP A 149 13.53 -17.30 6.33
CA ASP A 149 12.33 -18.10 6.10
C ASP A 149 11.07 -17.25 6.16
N ASP A 150 10.21 -17.42 5.15
CA ASP A 150 8.85 -16.91 5.15
C ASP A 150 7.95 -17.92 5.88
N LEU A 151 7.58 -17.62 7.13
CA LEU A 151 6.75 -18.49 7.96
C LEU A 151 5.27 -18.44 7.57
N TYR A 152 4.82 -17.28 7.06
CA TYR A 152 3.45 -17.08 6.58
C TYR A 152 3.41 -15.92 5.59
N LEU A 153 2.69 -16.11 4.48
CA LEU A 153 2.46 -15.09 3.46
C LEU A 153 0.99 -15.10 3.06
N ASP A 154 0.36 -13.94 3.07
CA ASP A 154 -1.02 -13.77 2.62
C ASP A 154 -1.23 -12.39 1.98
N SER A 155 -2.28 -12.29 1.16
CA SER A 155 -2.75 -11.04 0.57
C SER A 155 -4.26 -10.99 0.71
N LEU A 156 -4.73 -10.13 1.58
CA LEU A 156 -6.13 -9.96 1.93
C LEU A 156 -6.80 -8.96 1.00
N SER A 157 -8.03 -9.24 0.59
CA SER A 157 -8.85 -8.29 -0.18
C SER A 157 -9.36 -7.14 0.71
N LEU A 158 -8.41 -6.43 1.33
CA LEU A 158 -8.61 -5.29 2.24
C LEU A 158 -7.64 -4.19 1.84
N GLY A 159 -8.11 -2.96 1.74
CA GLY A 159 -7.24 -1.83 1.38
C GLY A 159 -7.97 -0.51 1.49
N ALA A 160 -7.23 0.60 1.54
CA ALA A 160 -7.79 1.92 1.80
C ALA A 160 -8.89 2.32 0.80
N ILE A 161 -8.68 2.10 -0.51
CA ILE A 161 -9.65 2.43 -1.55
C ILE A 161 -10.83 1.45 -1.52
N ARG A 162 -10.53 0.15 -1.41
CA ARG A 162 -11.58 -0.88 -1.31
C ARG A 162 -12.52 -0.63 -0.15
N MET A 163 -11.98 -0.35 1.04
CA MET A 163 -12.78 -0.09 2.23
C MET A 163 -13.51 1.25 2.18
N SER A 164 -13.09 2.19 1.31
CA SER A 164 -13.75 3.47 1.14
C SER A 164 -14.85 3.45 0.09
N PHE A 165 -14.67 2.74 -1.02
CA PHE A 165 -15.61 2.75 -2.15
C PHE A 165 -16.35 1.42 -2.37
N GLY A 166 -15.82 0.31 -1.85
CA GLY A 166 -16.40 -1.03 -2.04
C GLY A 166 -17.36 -1.49 -0.94
N THR A 167 -17.58 -0.71 0.11
CA THR A 167 -18.38 -1.15 1.29
C THR A 167 -19.81 -0.63 1.33
N GLY A 168 -20.15 0.31 0.45
CA GLY A 168 -21.44 1.01 0.48
C GLY A 168 -21.60 2.02 1.62
N ILE A 169 -20.57 2.26 2.43
CA ILE A 169 -20.54 3.29 3.47
C ILE A 169 -19.91 4.54 2.90
N ASP A 170 -20.70 5.61 2.75
CA ASP A 170 -20.20 6.92 2.33
C ASP A 170 -19.23 7.49 3.37
N GLN A 171 -17.99 7.67 2.96
CA GLN A 171 -16.91 8.23 3.80
C GLN A 171 -16.53 9.66 3.39
N SER A 172 -17.24 10.27 2.44
CA SER A 172 -17.09 11.68 2.07
C SER A 172 -17.60 12.61 3.18
N GLY A 173 -18.68 12.21 3.83
CA GLY A 173 -19.27 12.83 5.00
C GLY A 173 -18.61 12.36 6.32
N LYS A 174 -19.31 12.65 7.43
CA LYS A 174 -18.99 12.11 8.75
C LYS A 174 -19.39 10.64 8.82
N VAL A 175 -18.54 9.82 9.44
CA VAL A 175 -18.79 8.39 9.65
C VAL A 175 -19.20 8.16 11.10
N SER A 176 -20.39 7.64 11.31
CA SER A 176 -20.89 7.35 12.67
C SER A 176 -20.10 6.21 13.33
N PRO A 177 -20.06 6.14 14.68
CA PRO A 177 -19.39 5.03 15.37
C PRO A 177 -19.90 3.65 14.91
N LYS A 178 -21.20 3.52 14.65
CA LYS A 178 -21.81 2.27 14.16
C LYS A 178 -21.31 1.88 12.76
N GLN A 179 -21.17 2.84 11.86
CA GLN A 179 -20.61 2.60 10.53
C GLN A 179 -19.13 2.22 10.62
N TYR A 180 -18.36 2.90 11.47
CA TYR A 180 -16.95 2.59 11.67
C TYR A 180 -16.75 1.19 12.26
N GLU A 181 -17.53 0.80 13.26
CA GLU A 181 -17.53 -0.57 13.78
C GLU A 181 -17.96 -1.61 12.73
N THR A 182 -18.79 -1.23 11.77
CA THR A 182 -19.12 -2.11 10.64
C THR A 182 -17.93 -2.33 9.73
N LEU A 183 -17.16 -1.28 9.41
CA LEU A 183 -15.90 -1.41 8.66
C LEU A 183 -14.93 -2.36 9.36
N LYS A 184 -14.70 -2.19 10.67
CA LYS A 184 -13.81 -3.07 11.44
C LYS A 184 -14.27 -4.53 11.48
N ARG A 185 -15.59 -4.76 11.56
CA ARG A 185 -16.14 -6.13 11.48
C ARG A 185 -15.96 -6.77 10.10
N MET A 186 -16.06 -5.99 9.01
CA MET A 186 -15.74 -6.47 7.67
C MET A 186 -14.27 -6.89 7.57
N VAL A 187 -13.36 -6.09 8.13
CA VAL A 187 -11.94 -6.45 8.22
C VAL A 187 -11.76 -7.74 9.01
N ALA A 188 -12.34 -7.84 10.20
CA ALA A 188 -12.23 -9.02 11.06
C ALA A 188 -12.71 -10.31 10.37
N ALA A 189 -13.81 -10.23 9.63
CA ALA A 189 -14.34 -11.37 8.87
C ALA A 189 -13.39 -11.83 7.77
N GLN A 190 -12.77 -10.89 7.06
CA GLN A 190 -11.85 -11.17 5.96
C GLN A 190 -10.50 -11.73 6.43
N CYS A 191 -9.99 -11.30 7.58
CA CYS A 191 -8.67 -11.67 8.07
C CYS A 191 -8.70 -12.80 9.12
N TYR A 192 -9.84 -13.45 9.36
CA TYR A 192 -10.01 -14.45 10.42
C TYR A 192 -8.94 -15.56 10.39
N HIS A 193 -8.73 -16.18 9.25
CA HIS A 193 -7.74 -17.25 9.08
C HIS A 193 -6.31 -16.74 9.19
N THR A 194 -6.02 -15.59 8.63
CA THR A 194 -4.70 -14.94 8.69
C THR A 194 -4.34 -14.57 10.12
N VAL A 195 -5.27 -13.97 10.87
CA VAL A 195 -5.07 -13.65 12.29
C VAL A 195 -4.80 -14.89 13.12
N ALA A 196 -5.58 -15.97 12.91
CA ALA A 196 -5.36 -17.24 13.60
C ALA A 196 -3.96 -17.81 13.31
N ALA A 197 -3.57 -17.83 12.03
CA ALA A 197 -2.27 -18.34 11.60
C ALA A 197 -1.08 -17.52 12.13
N VAL A 198 -1.21 -16.19 12.20
CA VAL A 198 -0.17 -15.30 12.74
C VAL A 198 -0.08 -15.44 14.27
N ARG A 199 -1.22 -15.50 14.97
CA ARG A 199 -1.24 -15.71 16.44
C ARG A 199 -0.61 -17.03 16.86
N ASP A 200 -0.90 -18.11 16.15
CA ASP A 200 -0.35 -19.45 16.41
C ASP A 200 1.18 -19.45 16.35
N ARG A 201 1.76 -18.69 15.39
CA ARG A 201 3.20 -18.60 15.21
C ARG A 201 3.87 -17.56 16.09
N GLY A 202 3.15 -16.54 16.52
CA GLY A 202 3.65 -15.40 17.28
C GLY A 202 4.58 -14.49 16.47
N PHE A 203 4.86 -13.32 17.02
CA PHE A 203 5.81 -12.35 16.47
C PHE A 203 6.41 -11.51 17.60
N GLU A 204 7.59 -10.91 17.35
CA GLU A 204 8.32 -10.08 18.33
C GLU A 204 8.38 -8.61 17.86
N ARG A 205 8.25 -8.40 16.56
CA ARG A 205 8.35 -7.09 15.93
C ARG A 205 7.25 -6.93 14.88
N VAL A 206 6.72 -5.73 14.74
CA VAL A 206 5.74 -5.40 13.70
C VAL A 206 6.24 -4.21 12.90
N ILE A 207 6.31 -4.37 11.58
CA ILE A 207 6.66 -3.30 10.65
C ILE A 207 5.47 -3.07 9.72
N GLY A 208 5.01 -1.83 9.65
CA GLY A 208 4.02 -1.37 8.69
C GLY A 208 4.67 -0.70 7.50
N SER A 209 4.14 -0.90 6.31
CA SER A 209 4.57 -0.19 5.10
C SER A 209 3.38 0.29 4.29
N SER A 210 3.62 1.04 3.26
CA SER A 210 2.66 1.70 2.37
C SER A 210 2.38 3.15 2.69
N GLY A 211 1.87 3.85 1.69
CA GLY A 211 1.43 5.24 1.88
C GLY A 211 0.22 5.40 2.81
N THR A 212 -0.48 4.34 3.19
CA THR A 212 -1.51 4.37 4.23
C THR A 212 -0.85 4.45 5.61
N MET A 213 0.14 3.59 5.86
CA MET A 213 0.90 3.59 7.12
C MET A 213 1.65 4.91 7.32
N GLU A 214 2.33 5.41 6.27
CA GLU A 214 3.05 6.70 6.31
C GLU A 214 2.12 7.85 6.71
N VAL A 215 0.98 8.00 6.04
CA VAL A 215 0.02 9.09 6.33
C VAL A 215 -0.55 8.99 7.75
N LEU A 216 -0.87 7.78 8.21
CA LEU A 216 -1.38 7.59 9.57
C LEU A 216 -0.30 7.91 10.63
N ALA A 217 0.94 7.48 10.41
CA ALA A 217 2.06 7.77 11.30
C ALA A 217 2.37 9.27 11.36
N GLU A 218 2.46 9.93 10.20
CA GLU A 218 2.65 11.37 10.10
C GLU A 218 1.52 12.18 10.78
N ALA A 219 0.26 11.74 10.62
CA ALA A 219 -0.88 12.39 11.28
C ALA A 219 -0.89 12.17 12.80
N CYS A 220 -0.47 10.99 13.27
CA CYS A 220 -0.28 10.72 14.69
C CYS A 220 0.85 11.57 15.27
N ALA A 221 2.01 11.64 14.60
CA ALA A 221 3.15 12.46 15.00
C ALA A 221 2.80 13.94 15.07
N ALA A 222 2.12 14.49 14.06
CA ALA A 222 1.66 15.86 14.04
C ALA A 222 0.74 16.17 15.23
N LYS A 223 -0.09 15.23 15.65
CA LYS A 223 -0.97 15.38 16.81
C LYS A 223 -0.22 15.33 18.14
N ARG A 224 0.87 14.58 18.25
CA ARG A 224 1.78 14.59 19.41
C ARG A 224 2.62 15.86 19.49
N GLY A 225 2.80 16.59 18.37
CA GLY A 225 3.80 17.65 18.25
C GLY A 225 5.23 17.11 18.15
N ASP A 226 5.39 15.89 17.64
CA ASP A 226 6.65 15.17 17.51
C ASP A 226 7.09 15.09 16.04
N MET A 227 8.38 14.92 15.82
CA MET A 227 8.98 14.70 14.50
C MET A 227 9.16 13.21 14.17
N ASP A 228 8.97 12.29 15.15
CA ASP A 228 9.03 10.85 14.90
C ASP A 228 7.78 10.38 14.16
N THR A 229 7.93 10.22 12.86
CA THR A 229 6.88 9.76 11.93
C THR A 229 6.93 8.24 11.67
N ASP A 230 7.86 7.54 12.31
CA ASP A 230 8.12 6.13 12.00
C ASP A 230 7.42 5.17 12.96
N VAL A 231 6.42 5.67 13.69
CA VAL A 231 5.70 4.89 14.68
C VAL A 231 4.21 5.21 14.72
N ILE A 232 3.40 4.16 14.82
CA ILE A 232 1.96 4.24 15.13
C ILE A 232 1.71 3.45 16.41
N THR A 233 1.16 4.10 17.44
CA THR A 233 0.62 3.39 18.61
C THR A 233 -0.88 3.16 18.49
N ARG A 234 -1.39 2.06 19.07
CA ARG A 234 -2.82 1.72 19.06
C ARG A 234 -3.68 2.83 19.65
N THR A 235 -3.23 3.43 20.73
CA THR A 235 -3.97 4.51 21.41
C THR A 235 -4.07 5.76 20.54
N GLU A 236 -2.98 6.17 19.90
CA GLU A 236 -2.96 7.34 19.02
C GLU A 236 -3.79 7.12 17.76
N LEU A 237 -3.67 5.95 17.15
CA LEU A 237 -4.48 5.60 16.00
C LEU A 237 -5.98 5.65 16.31
N LYS A 238 -6.41 5.06 17.42
CA LYS A 238 -7.82 5.12 17.88
C LYS A 238 -8.30 6.56 18.11
N ALA A 239 -7.44 7.42 18.64
CA ALA A 239 -7.77 8.84 18.84
C ALA A 239 -7.83 9.60 17.51
N LEU A 240 -6.93 9.31 16.57
CA LEU A 240 -6.95 9.88 15.22
C LEU A 240 -8.21 9.43 14.46
N MET A 241 -8.54 8.13 14.48
CA MET A 241 -9.70 7.60 13.76
C MET A 241 -11.01 8.17 14.27
N ARG A 242 -11.18 8.34 15.57
CA ARG A 242 -12.35 9.06 16.13
C ARG A 242 -12.46 10.48 15.59
N GLN A 243 -11.34 11.20 15.50
CA GLN A 243 -11.31 12.55 14.94
C GLN A 243 -11.68 12.53 13.45
N LEU A 244 -11.06 11.67 12.63
CA LEU A 244 -11.33 11.57 11.19
C LEU A 244 -12.80 11.22 10.91
N CYS A 245 -13.38 10.30 11.69
CA CYS A 245 -14.79 9.93 11.56
C CYS A 245 -15.74 11.09 11.88
N SER A 246 -15.37 12.02 12.76
CA SER A 246 -16.18 13.20 13.09
C SER A 246 -16.13 14.31 12.04
N MET A 247 -15.31 14.16 11.00
CA MET A 247 -15.03 15.17 9.98
C MET A 247 -15.51 14.69 8.60
N THR A 248 -15.86 15.64 7.74
CA THR A 248 -16.04 15.39 6.29
C THR A 248 -14.69 15.25 5.61
N ALA A 249 -14.63 14.69 4.38
CA ALA A 249 -13.40 14.61 3.61
C ALA A 249 -12.76 16.00 3.38
N ALA A 250 -13.59 17.02 3.13
CA ALA A 250 -13.13 18.40 2.96
C ALA A 250 -12.49 19.00 4.24
N GLU A 251 -12.97 18.60 5.41
CA GLU A 251 -12.37 18.98 6.69
C GLU A 251 -11.09 18.19 6.96
N ARG A 252 -11.04 16.89 6.64
CA ARG A 252 -9.85 16.05 6.78
C ARG A 252 -8.68 16.56 5.95
N CYS A 253 -8.92 17.11 4.73
CA CYS A 253 -7.88 17.73 3.89
C CYS A 253 -7.15 18.91 4.57
N LYS A 254 -7.75 19.49 5.61
CA LYS A 254 -7.15 20.62 6.35
C LYS A 254 -6.25 20.16 7.49
N LEU A 255 -6.26 18.87 7.82
CA LEU A 255 -5.38 18.32 8.84
C LEU A 255 -3.95 18.22 8.31
N PRO A 256 -2.95 18.45 9.17
CA PRO A 256 -1.56 18.24 8.80
C PRO A 256 -1.36 16.82 8.22
N LYS A 257 -0.57 16.73 7.16
CA LYS A 257 -0.17 15.45 6.54
C LYS A 257 -1.28 14.65 5.82
N ILE A 258 -2.53 15.09 5.88
CA ILE A 258 -3.62 14.45 5.12
C ILE A 258 -3.91 15.28 3.86
N SER A 259 -3.35 14.85 2.73
CA SER A 259 -3.58 15.48 1.43
C SER A 259 -5.01 15.24 0.91
N ALA A 260 -5.45 16.07 -0.04
CA ALA A 260 -6.74 15.89 -0.71
C ALA A 260 -6.91 14.50 -1.36
N SER A 261 -5.80 13.93 -1.86
CA SER A 261 -5.80 12.59 -2.47
C SER A 261 -5.86 11.44 -1.45
N ARG A 262 -5.79 11.74 -0.14
CA ARG A 262 -5.82 10.76 0.95
C ARG A 262 -7.03 10.92 1.88
N ALA A 263 -7.62 12.11 1.94
CA ALA A 263 -8.70 12.44 2.88
C ALA A 263 -9.97 11.58 2.71
N ASP A 264 -10.26 11.15 1.50
CA ASP A 264 -11.41 10.31 1.16
C ASP A 264 -11.19 8.81 1.41
N ILE A 265 -9.93 8.38 1.59
CA ILE A 265 -9.56 6.97 1.83
C ILE A 265 -8.91 6.74 3.20
N ALA A 266 -8.70 7.78 4.00
CA ALA A 266 -8.03 7.68 5.28
C ALA A 266 -8.80 6.83 6.31
N ILE A 267 -10.14 6.92 6.31
CA ILE A 267 -10.97 6.12 7.22
C ILE A 267 -10.94 4.64 6.80
N GLY A 268 -11.07 4.35 5.50
CA GLY A 268 -10.99 2.98 5.00
C GLY A 268 -9.66 2.33 5.35
N GLY A 269 -8.53 3.01 5.07
CA GLY A 269 -7.20 2.50 5.41
C GLY A 269 -6.98 2.36 6.92
N GLY A 270 -7.35 3.40 7.69
CA GLY A 270 -7.21 3.39 9.14
C GLY A 270 -8.06 2.31 9.84
N SER A 271 -9.24 1.98 9.29
CA SER A 271 -10.08 0.89 9.82
C SER A 271 -9.41 -0.48 9.68
N VAL A 272 -8.64 -0.70 8.60
CA VAL A 272 -7.85 -1.93 8.41
C VAL A 272 -6.73 -2.01 9.44
N VAL A 273 -5.94 -0.93 9.59
CA VAL A 273 -4.81 -0.90 10.52
C VAL A 273 -5.31 -1.06 11.97
N GLU A 274 -6.34 -0.30 12.39
CA GLU A 274 -6.87 -0.39 13.74
C GLU A 274 -7.45 -1.78 14.04
N ALA A 275 -8.19 -2.37 13.11
CA ALA A 275 -8.75 -3.70 13.29
C ALA A 275 -7.66 -4.78 13.41
N LEU A 276 -6.60 -4.72 12.58
CA LEU A 276 -5.47 -5.65 12.69
C LEU A 276 -4.71 -5.48 14.01
N MET A 277 -4.50 -4.23 14.48
CA MET A 277 -3.88 -3.97 15.77
C MET A 277 -4.72 -4.53 16.93
N ASP A 278 -6.05 -4.37 16.86
CA ASP A 278 -6.96 -4.93 17.88
C ASP A 278 -6.97 -6.46 17.86
N LEU A 279 -7.04 -7.07 16.67
CA LEU A 279 -7.13 -8.52 16.48
C LEU A 279 -5.83 -9.26 16.80
N LEU A 280 -4.67 -8.66 16.57
CA LEU A 280 -3.36 -9.26 16.82
C LEU A 280 -2.73 -8.79 18.13
N ASP A 281 -3.43 -7.97 18.91
CA ASP A 281 -2.95 -7.34 20.15
C ASP A 281 -1.63 -6.55 19.96
N ILE A 282 -1.57 -5.81 18.85
CA ILE A 282 -0.41 -4.97 18.50
C ILE A 282 -0.54 -3.62 19.18
N GLU A 283 0.40 -3.28 20.07
CA GLU A 283 0.43 -1.96 20.73
C GLU A 283 1.16 -0.91 19.90
N ARG A 284 2.14 -1.33 19.09
CA ARG A 284 3.00 -0.44 18.32
C ARG A 284 3.38 -1.06 16.97
N ILE A 285 3.33 -0.26 15.92
CA ILE A 285 3.85 -0.58 14.58
C ILE A 285 4.99 0.37 14.27
N GLU A 286 6.15 -0.16 13.89
CA GLU A 286 7.23 0.60 13.26
C GLU A 286 6.87 0.83 11.79
N VAL A 287 7.06 2.04 11.28
CA VAL A 287 6.70 2.35 9.88
C VAL A 287 7.95 2.43 9.02
N SER A 288 7.95 1.65 7.95
CA SER A 288 9.01 1.64 6.95
C SER A 288 8.59 2.44 5.72
N HIS A 289 9.51 3.23 5.19
CA HIS A 289 9.35 3.92 3.89
C HIS A 289 9.76 3.03 2.70
N ASN A 290 10.27 1.84 2.97
CA ASN A 290 10.52 0.82 1.95
C ASN A 290 9.25 0.00 1.68
N GLY A 291 9.20 -0.66 0.53
CA GLY A 291 8.05 -1.49 0.12
C GLY A 291 8.43 -2.42 -1.02
N LEU A 292 7.51 -2.61 -1.97
CA LEU A 292 7.68 -3.50 -3.13
C LEU A 292 8.83 -3.07 -4.08
N ARG A 293 9.28 -1.84 -4.01
CA ARG A 293 10.29 -1.25 -4.92
C ARG A 293 11.68 -1.35 -4.36
#